data_67230d4f3a7522811bfc5e8a849a10a7
#
_entry.id   67230d4f3a7522811bfc5e8a849a10a7
#
_cell.length_a   1.000
_cell.length_b   1.000
_cell.length_c   1.000
_cell.angle_alpha   90.00
_cell.angle_beta   90.00
_cell.angle_gamma   90.00
#
_symmetry.space_group_name_H-M   'P 1'
#
loop_
_entity.id
_entity.type
_entity.pdbx_description
1 polymer ?
#
loop_
_entity_poly.entity_id
_entity_poly.type
_entity_poly.pdbx_seq_one_letter_code
_entity_poly.pdbx_strand_id
1 'polypeptide(L)'
;MNIINNNIELPVLNYEGNQIDTVKLAEWVFGVEAHEDAVQLAVKVDLANRRQATAKTKTRSEVSGGGKKPWRQKGTGRARAGSSRSPLWRHGGTVFGPTGTQNYKLKMNKQVHFLALASVLSDKVASNNLVVVTDEKFAEPKTKKFAEALAALKAGKKVLFAIEEYDDNLVRAASNIPGLFLVSCDNISVYDVLNADTVITVSYTHLRAHETVLDL
;
A
#
# COMPACT_ATOMS: atom_id res chain seq x y z
N MET A 1 24.88 -4.61 -4.17
CA MET A 1 24.36 -3.59 -3.25
C MET A 1 25.51 -2.72 -2.81
N ASN A 2 25.45 -1.42 -3.06
CA ASN A 2 26.44 -0.50 -2.52
C ASN A 2 25.93 0.00 -1.17
N ILE A 3 26.71 -0.21 -0.10
CA ILE A 3 26.39 0.27 1.25
C ILE A 3 27.09 1.63 1.39
N ILE A 4 26.30 2.66 1.70
CA ILE A 4 26.78 4.04 1.78
C ILE A 4 27.25 4.40 3.20
N ASN A 5 26.60 3.85 4.23
CA ASN A 5 26.85 4.18 5.63
C ASN A 5 27.15 2.94 6.46
N ASN A 6 28.28 2.96 7.19
CA ASN A 6 28.78 1.82 7.97
C ASN A 6 28.53 1.92 9.48
N ASN A 7 27.71 2.82 9.97
CA ASN A 7 27.29 2.88 11.37
C ASN A 7 26.07 3.81 11.47
N ILE A 8 24.88 3.23 11.38
CA ILE A 8 23.64 3.97 11.51
C ILE A 8 23.11 3.74 12.92
N GLU A 9 23.17 4.77 13.75
CA GLU A 9 22.63 4.74 15.10
C GLU A 9 21.43 5.71 15.18
N LEU A 10 20.31 5.24 15.70
CA LEU A 10 19.13 6.06 15.93
C LEU A 10 18.77 6.08 17.43
N PRO A 11 18.31 7.23 17.94
CA PRO A 11 17.80 7.33 19.29
C PRO A 11 16.48 6.56 19.43
N VAL A 12 16.33 5.80 20.50
CA VAL A 12 15.07 5.19 20.91
C VAL A 12 14.36 6.18 21.83
N LEU A 13 13.14 6.58 21.43
CA LEU A 13 12.33 7.56 22.14
C LEU A 13 11.21 6.88 22.91
N ASN A 14 10.77 7.49 24.00
CA ASN A 14 9.49 7.14 24.62
C ASN A 14 8.34 7.93 23.96
N TYR A 15 7.10 7.63 24.34
CA TYR A 15 5.92 8.37 23.84
C TYR A 15 5.88 9.85 24.27
N GLU A 16 6.75 10.27 25.17
CA GLU A 16 6.92 11.68 25.58
C GLU A 16 7.97 12.41 24.74
N GLY A 17 8.69 11.70 23.84
CA GLY A 17 9.75 12.26 23.00
C GLY A 17 11.12 12.33 23.69
N ASN A 18 11.30 11.71 24.87
CA ASN A 18 12.58 11.65 25.56
C ASN A 18 13.40 10.46 25.03
N GLN A 19 14.69 10.66 24.83
CA GLN A 19 15.61 9.59 24.45
C GLN A 19 15.91 8.71 25.67
N ILE A 20 15.69 7.39 25.52
CA ILE A 20 15.99 6.39 26.56
C ILE A 20 17.24 5.60 26.19
N ASP A 21 17.37 5.21 24.93
CA ASP A 21 18.42 4.32 24.43
C ASP A 21 18.87 4.72 23.02
N THR A 22 19.84 3.99 22.47
CA THR A 22 20.30 4.13 21.08
C THR A 22 20.41 2.76 20.46
N VAL A 23 19.81 2.60 19.27
CA VAL A 23 19.82 1.35 18.54
C VAL A 23 20.69 1.45 17.29
N LYS A 24 21.46 0.39 17.02
CA LYS A 24 22.23 0.23 15.79
C LYS A 24 21.38 -0.45 14.73
N LEU A 25 21.20 0.18 13.59
CA LEU A 25 20.47 -0.38 12.47
C LEU A 25 21.38 -1.23 11.58
N ALA A 26 20.80 -2.27 10.97
CA ALA A 26 21.49 -3.15 10.05
C ALA A 26 21.84 -2.41 8.74
N GLU A 27 23.10 -2.26 8.43
CA GLU A 27 23.62 -1.50 7.28
C GLU A 27 23.09 -1.99 5.94
N TRP A 28 22.92 -3.30 5.78
CA TRP A 28 22.45 -3.93 4.55
C TRP A 28 20.94 -3.71 4.29
N VAL A 29 20.17 -3.16 5.25
CA VAL A 29 18.78 -2.76 5.10
C VAL A 29 18.64 -1.24 5.04
N PHE A 30 19.34 -0.53 5.91
CA PHE A 30 19.13 0.91 6.13
C PHE A 30 20.26 1.79 5.59
N GLY A 31 21.33 1.19 5.06
CA GLY A 31 22.48 1.89 4.49
C GLY A 31 22.65 1.69 2.98
N VAL A 32 21.62 1.25 2.28
CA VAL A 32 21.68 0.90 0.86
C VAL A 32 21.46 2.14 -0.02
N GLU A 33 22.20 2.22 -1.13
CA GLU A 33 21.97 3.23 -2.17
C GLU A 33 20.59 3.06 -2.80
N ALA A 34 19.87 4.17 -3.00
CA ALA A 34 18.52 4.16 -3.51
C ALA A 34 18.46 3.67 -4.97
N HIS A 35 17.67 2.64 -5.22
CA HIS A 35 17.38 2.10 -6.55
C HIS A 35 16.00 2.54 -7.02
N GLU A 36 15.92 3.69 -7.70
CA GLU A 36 14.66 4.30 -8.14
C GLU A 36 13.81 3.38 -9.02
N ASP A 37 14.42 2.66 -9.96
CA ASP A 37 13.70 1.73 -10.85
C ASP A 37 13.04 0.57 -10.09
N ALA A 38 13.73 0.02 -9.09
CA ALA A 38 13.19 -1.05 -8.24
C ALA A 38 12.01 -0.54 -7.40
N VAL A 39 12.14 0.65 -6.84
CA VAL A 39 11.09 1.33 -6.06
C VAL A 39 9.87 1.62 -6.94
N GLN A 40 10.06 2.18 -8.14
CA GLN A 40 8.98 2.45 -9.08
C GLN A 40 8.24 1.16 -9.47
N LEU A 41 8.99 0.08 -9.75
CA LEU A 41 8.39 -1.21 -10.08
C LEU A 41 7.58 -1.77 -8.92
N ALA A 42 8.07 -1.70 -7.68
CA ALA A 42 7.38 -2.17 -6.49
C ALA A 42 6.07 -1.41 -6.27
N VAL A 43 6.09 -0.09 -6.35
CA VAL A 43 4.88 0.76 -6.26
C VAL A 43 3.87 0.41 -7.36
N LYS A 44 4.33 0.20 -8.60
CA LYS A 44 3.45 -0.20 -9.72
C LYS A 44 2.79 -1.56 -9.46
N VAL A 45 3.53 -2.52 -8.93
CA VAL A 45 3.01 -3.85 -8.57
C VAL A 45 1.99 -3.76 -7.45
N ASP A 46 2.28 -3.00 -6.39
CA ASP A 46 1.36 -2.78 -5.26
C ASP A 46 0.04 -2.15 -5.71
N LEU A 47 0.10 -1.04 -6.44
CA LEU A 47 -1.08 -0.35 -6.94
C LEU A 47 -1.89 -1.20 -7.93
N ALA A 48 -1.23 -2.00 -8.77
CA ALA A 48 -1.90 -2.92 -9.67
C ALA A 48 -2.62 -4.04 -8.91
N ASN A 49 -2.00 -4.59 -7.87
CA ASN A 49 -2.56 -5.66 -7.05
C ASN A 49 -3.75 -5.23 -6.19
N ARG A 50 -3.86 -3.93 -5.85
CA ARG A 50 -5.02 -3.35 -5.15
C ARG A 50 -6.25 -3.21 -6.05
N ARG A 51 -6.12 -3.31 -7.39
CA ARG A 51 -7.23 -3.20 -8.33
C ARG A 51 -8.09 -4.46 -8.34
N GLN A 52 -9.40 -4.31 -8.15
CA GLN A 52 -10.34 -5.43 -8.06
C GLN A 52 -11.01 -5.84 -9.39
N ALA A 53 -10.93 -5.03 -10.46
CA ALA A 53 -11.55 -5.31 -11.76
C ALA A 53 -13.07 -5.50 -11.74
N THR A 54 -13.79 -4.69 -10.97
CA THR A 54 -15.26 -4.81 -10.78
C THR A 54 -16.09 -4.23 -11.93
N ALA A 55 -15.49 -3.38 -12.77
CA ALA A 55 -16.21 -2.75 -13.87
C ALA A 55 -16.62 -3.79 -14.92
N LYS A 56 -17.92 -3.88 -15.21
CA LYS A 56 -18.49 -4.77 -16.22
C LYS A 56 -19.59 -4.07 -17.02
N THR A 57 -19.60 -4.31 -18.33
CA THR A 57 -20.70 -3.92 -19.22
C THR A 57 -21.31 -5.16 -19.86
N LYS A 58 -22.62 -5.08 -20.13
CA LYS A 58 -23.32 -6.19 -20.80
C LYS A 58 -23.03 -6.17 -22.30
N THR A 59 -22.56 -7.30 -22.83
CA THR A 59 -22.45 -7.55 -24.26
C THR A 59 -23.82 -7.76 -24.89
N ARG A 60 -23.90 -7.75 -26.22
CA ARG A 60 -25.17 -7.98 -26.93
C ARG A 60 -25.85 -9.33 -26.61
N SER A 61 -25.09 -10.32 -26.19
CA SER A 61 -25.61 -11.62 -25.75
C SER A 61 -26.21 -11.59 -24.34
N GLU A 62 -25.69 -10.73 -23.46
CA GLU A 62 -26.10 -10.62 -22.08
C GLU A 62 -27.29 -9.65 -21.86
N VAL A 63 -27.54 -8.75 -22.81
CA VAL A 63 -28.70 -7.83 -22.74
C VAL A 63 -29.98 -8.61 -22.94
N SER A 64 -31.01 -8.34 -22.13
CA SER A 64 -32.33 -8.94 -22.22
C SER A 64 -33.06 -8.50 -23.51
N GLY A 65 -33.89 -9.38 -24.08
CA GLY A 65 -34.71 -9.10 -25.26
C GLY A 65 -34.12 -9.58 -26.58
N GLY A 66 -34.61 -9.09 -27.70
CA GLY A 66 -34.03 -9.17 -29.04
C GLY A 66 -34.03 -10.53 -29.74
N GLY A 67 -34.77 -11.53 -29.32
CA GLY A 67 -34.85 -12.83 -30.02
C GLY A 67 -35.51 -12.76 -31.42
N LYS A 68 -36.46 -11.85 -31.61
CA LYS A 68 -37.17 -11.65 -32.87
C LYS A 68 -36.47 -10.60 -33.73
N LYS A 69 -36.34 -10.87 -35.08
CA LYS A 69 -35.86 -9.90 -36.05
C LYS A 69 -36.83 -8.70 -36.08
N PRO A 70 -36.38 -7.45 -35.94
CA PRO A 70 -37.26 -6.27 -35.89
C PRO A 70 -38.14 -6.09 -37.12
N TRP A 71 -37.62 -6.36 -38.33
CA TRP A 71 -38.37 -6.31 -39.59
C TRP A 71 -37.74 -7.21 -40.66
N ARG A 72 -38.47 -7.45 -41.74
CA ARG A 72 -37.99 -8.27 -42.85
C ARG A 72 -36.77 -7.65 -43.53
N GLN A 73 -35.95 -8.50 -44.20
CA GLN A 73 -34.65 -8.15 -44.75
C GLN A 73 -34.68 -7.07 -45.86
N LYS A 74 -35.77 -7.05 -46.67
CA LYS A 74 -35.99 -6.13 -47.78
C LYS A 74 -37.41 -5.62 -47.82
N GLY A 75 -37.66 -4.51 -48.56
CA GLY A 75 -38.99 -3.99 -48.76
C GLY A 75 -39.62 -3.17 -47.63
N THR A 76 -38.80 -2.61 -46.72
CA THR A 76 -39.27 -1.76 -45.62
C THR A 76 -38.78 -0.32 -45.74
N GLY A 77 -37.90 0.01 -46.68
CA GLY A 77 -37.28 1.33 -46.78
C GLY A 77 -36.34 1.70 -45.61
N ARG A 78 -36.19 0.82 -44.60
CA ARG A 78 -35.36 1.03 -43.43
C ARG A 78 -34.00 0.31 -43.56
N ALA A 79 -33.02 0.77 -42.78
CA ALA A 79 -31.75 0.08 -42.67
C ALA A 79 -31.96 -1.36 -42.13
N ARG A 80 -31.14 -2.30 -42.61
CA ARG A 80 -31.23 -3.72 -42.20
C ARG A 80 -30.92 -3.86 -40.73
N ALA A 81 -31.77 -4.57 -39.98
CA ALA A 81 -31.56 -4.84 -38.55
C ALA A 81 -31.81 -6.33 -38.26
N GLY A 82 -30.88 -6.97 -37.60
CA GLY A 82 -30.96 -8.37 -37.19
C GLY A 82 -31.47 -8.54 -35.76
N SER A 83 -31.16 -7.61 -34.85
CA SER A 83 -31.55 -7.67 -33.47
C SER A 83 -31.62 -6.28 -32.86
N SER A 84 -32.58 -6.04 -31.97
CA SER A 84 -32.69 -4.82 -31.16
C SER A 84 -31.58 -4.70 -30.10
N ARG A 85 -30.86 -5.79 -29.80
CA ARG A 85 -29.70 -5.82 -28.88
C ARG A 85 -28.40 -5.39 -29.55
N SER A 86 -28.42 -5.02 -30.83
CA SER A 86 -27.22 -4.54 -31.54
C SER A 86 -26.67 -3.29 -30.86
N PRO A 87 -25.32 -3.10 -30.77
CA PRO A 87 -24.72 -1.92 -30.18
C PRO A 87 -25.08 -0.59 -30.86
N LEU A 88 -25.60 -0.66 -32.11
CA LEU A 88 -26.12 0.51 -32.83
C LEU A 88 -27.48 1.02 -32.28
N TRP A 89 -28.13 0.23 -31.47
CA TRP A 89 -29.44 0.53 -30.93
C TRP A 89 -29.34 1.09 -29.52
N ARG A 90 -30.21 2.03 -29.20
CA ARG A 90 -30.38 2.49 -27.82
C ARG A 90 -30.74 1.30 -26.93
N HIS A 91 -30.08 1.16 -25.79
CA HIS A 91 -30.19 0.00 -24.90
C HIS A 91 -29.65 -1.32 -25.47
N GLY A 92 -28.91 -1.30 -26.58
CA GLY A 92 -28.16 -2.46 -27.07
C GLY A 92 -26.93 -2.75 -26.23
N GLY A 93 -26.24 -3.86 -26.54
CA GLY A 93 -25.03 -4.26 -25.84
C GLY A 93 -23.82 -3.35 -26.13
N THR A 94 -22.91 -3.26 -25.19
CA THR A 94 -21.65 -2.52 -25.37
C THR A 94 -20.63 -3.37 -26.13
N VAL A 95 -19.92 -2.75 -27.07
CA VAL A 95 -18.80 -3.39 -27.80
C VAL A 95 -17.49 -2.99 -27.14
N PHE A 96 -16.58 -3.95 -26.92
CA PHE A 96 -15.26 -3.73 -26.30
C PHE A 96 -15.29 -3.08 -24.91
N GLY A 97 -16.41 -3.21 -24.20
CA GLY A 97 -16.50 -2.74 -22.81
C GLY A 97 -15.74 -3.64 -21.83
N PRO A 98 -15.56 -3.18 -20.59
CA PRO A 98 -14.92 -3.99 -19.55
C PRO A 98 -15.74 -5.25 -19.26
N THR A 99 -15.04 -6.37 -19.09
CA THR A 99 -15.67 -7.69 -18.89
C THR A 99 -15.85 -8.07 -17.44
N GLY A 100 -15.18 -7.37 -16.49
CA GLY A 100 -15.16 -7.70 -15.06
C GLY A 100 -14.28 -8.91 -14.72
N THR A 101 -13.56 -9.47 -15.70
CA THR A 101 -12.64 -10.61 -15.50
C THR A 101 -11.19 -10.24 -15.78
N GLN A 102 -10.90 -8.94 -15.85
CA GLN A 102 -9.55 -8.45 -16.12
C GLN A 102 -8.63 -8.77 -14.94
N ASN A 103 -7.47 -9.33 -15.24
CA ASN A 103 -6.45 -9.59 -14.25
C ASN A 103 -5.42 -8.45 -14.23
N TYR A 104 -5.38 -7.70 -13.14
CA TYR A 104 -4.40 -6.64 -12.91
C TYR A 104 -3.22 -7.08 -12.04
N LYS A 105 -3.24 -8.33 -11.54
CA LYS A 105 -2.19 -8.83 -10.66
C LYS A 105 -0.85 -8.91 -11.38
N LEU A 106 0.14 -8.27 -10.82
CA LEU A 106 1.53 -8.31 -11.25
C LEU A 106 2.38 -9.02 -10.19
N LYS A 107 3.49 -9.61 -10.63
CA LYS A 107 4.49 -10.22 -9.77
C LYS A 107 5.84 -9.57 -10.04
N MET A 108 6.68 -9.51 -9.02
CA MET A 108 8.08 -9.12 -9.14
C MET A 108 8.97 -10.12 -8.40
N ASN A 109 10.26 -10.11 -8.70
CA ASN A 109 11.23 -10.99 -8.04
C ASN A 109 11.40 -10.56 -6.58
N LYS A 110 11.49 -11.51 -5.68
CA LYS A 110 11.65 -11.27 -4.24
C LYS A 110 12.88 -10.40 -3.92
N GLN A 111 14.02 -10.68 -4.52
CA GLN A 111 15.25 -9.89 -4.34
C GLN A 111 15.10 -8.42 -4.79
N VAL A 112 14.34 -8.18 -5.88
CA VAL A 112 14.08 -6.81 -6.35
C VAL A 112 13.09 -6.09 -5.42
N HIS A 113 12.10 -6.80 -4.88
CA HIS A 113 11.20 -6.26 -3.87
C HIS A 113 11.95 -5.87 -2.59
N PHE A 114 12.84 -6.75 -2.13
CA PHE A 114 13.71 -6.48 -1.00
C PHE A 114 14.59 -5.23 -1.24
N LEU A 115 15.25 -5.16 -2.39
CA LEU A 115 16.07 -4.01 -2.76
C LEU A 115 15.27 -2.71 -2.76
N ALA A 116 14.04 -2.75 -3.26
CA ALA A 116 13.13 -1.59 -3.25
C ALA A 116 12.79 -1.16 -1.82
N LEU A 117 12.44 -2.11 -0.93
CA LEU A 117 12.12 -1.82 0.47
C LEU A 117 13.32 -1.24 1.22
N ALA A 118 14.49 -1.87 1.08
CA ALA A 118 15.73 -1.39 1.69
C ALA A 118 16.11 0.02 1.20
N SER A 119 15.94 0.30 -0.10
CA SER A 119 16.19 1.63 -0.68
C SER A 119 15.30 2.71 -0.04
N VAL A 120 14.00 2.44 0.11
CA VAL A 120 13.06 3.42 0.67
C VAL A 120 13.29 3.60 2.18
N LEU A 121 13.60 2.54 2.92
CA LEU A 121 13.94 2.63 4.34
C LEU A 121 15.23 3.41 4.56
N SER A 122 16.25 3.20 3.72
CA SER A 122 17.51 3.96 3.75
C SER A 122 17.27 5.45 3.49
N ASP A 123 16.40 5.79 2.56
CA ASP A 123 16.01 7.19 2.28
C ASP A 123 15.30 7.83 3.50
N LYS A 124 14.40 7.09 4.17
CA LYS A 124 13.73 7.57 5.39
C LYS A 124 14.72 7.84 6.52
N VAL A 125 15.75 7.00 6.67
CA VAL A 125 16.83 7.22 7.64
C VAL A 125 17.65 8.45 7.27
N ALA A 126 18.09 8.56 6.01
CA ALA A 126 18.86 9.71 5.52
C ALA A 126 18.13 11.05 5.67
N SER A 127 16.80 11.02 5.51
CA SER A 127 15.92 12.18 5.67
C SER A 127 15.52 12.46 7.13
N ASN A 128 15.98 11.68 8.11
CA ASN A 128 15.59 11.74 9.53
C ASN A 128 14.06 11.57 9.74
N ASN A 129 13.41 10.81 8.89
CA ASN A 129 11.98 10.52 8.91
C ASN A 129 11.66 9.12 9.46
N LEU A 130 12.65 8.41 9.99
CA LEU A 130 12.48 7.17 10.73
C LEU A 130 12.67 7.43 12.22
N VAL A 131 11.65 7.10 13.02
CA VAL A 131 11.66 7.25 14.47
C VAL A 131 11.52 5.88 15.13
N VAL A 132 12.35 5.57 16.09
CA VAL A 132 12.30 4.33 16.86
C VAL A 132 11.71 4.62 18.23
N VAL A 133 10.67 3.87 18.63
CA VAL A 133 9.98 4.03 19.92
C VAL A 133 10.15 2.78 20.75
N THR A 134 10.12 2.95 22.09
CA THR A 134 10.16 1.84 23.05
C THR A 134 8.92 0.94 22.93
N ASP A 135 9.09 -0.34 23.30
CA ASP A 135 8.00 -1.33 23.36
C ASP A 135 7.13 -1.17 24.60
N GLU A 136 6.75 0.03 24.94
CA GLU A 136 5.83 0.26 26.04
C GLU A 136 4.38 0.09 25.56
N LYS A 137 3.64 -0.83 26.19
CA LYS A 137 2.21 -1.00 25.88
C LYS A 137 1.45 0.29 26.21
N PHE A 138 0.62 0.70 25.26
CA PHE A 138 -0.19 1.90 25.45
C PHE A 138 -1.26 1.64 26.53
N ALA A 139 -1.12 2.28 27.69
CA ALA A 139 -1.90 1.95 28.88
C ALA A 139 -3.42 2.22 28.74
N GLU A 140 -3.80 3.28 28.01
CA GLU A 140 -5.20 3.70 27.88
C GLU A 140 -5.63 3.86 26.42
N PRO A 141 -6.78 3.31 25.97
CA PRO A 141 -7.27 3.41 24.59
C PRO A 141 -7.88 4.81 24.30
N LYS A 142 -7.09 5.88 24.53
CA LYS A 142 -7.53 7.27 24.29
C LYS A 142 -6.81 7.90 23.11
N THR A 143 -7.56 8.29 22.08
CA THR A 143 -7.03 8.98 20.88
C THR A 143 -6.30 10.28 21.22
N LYS A 144 -6.78 11.04 22.22
CA LYS A 144 -6.14 12.30 22.64
C LYS A 144 -4.71 12.07 23.12
N LYS A 145 -4.48 11.07 23.99
CA LYS A 145 -3.14 10.75 24.51
C LYS A 145 -2.20 10.29 23.39
N PHE A 146 -2.72 9.52 22.44
CA PHE A 146 -1.92 9.06 21.31
C PHE A 146 -1.58 10.22 20.35
N ALA A 147 -2.50 11.16 20.13
CA ALA A 147 -2.23 12.35 19.34
C ALA A 147 -1.18 13.28 20.01
N GLU A 148 -1.21 13.40 21.32
CA GLU A 148 -0.19 14.11 22.11
C GLU A 148 1.19 13.43 21.98
N ALA A 149 1.25 12.10 22.02
CA ALA A 149 2.47 11.32 21.79
C ALA A 149 3.03 11.53 20.36
N LEU A 150 2.18 11.48 19.32
CA LEU A 150 2.62 11.77 17.94
C LEU A 150 3.17 13.20 17.80
N ALA A 151 2.57 14.16 18.47
CA ALA A 151 3.07 15.55 18.49
C ALA A 151 4.41 15.67 19.23
N ALA A 152 4.61 14.96 20.33
CA ALA A 152 5.89 14.89 21.07
C ALA A 152 7.01 14.27 20.21
N LEU A 153 6.68 13.23 19.42
CA LEU A 153 7.58 12.58 18.47
C LEU A 153 7.82 13.43 17.21
N LYS A 154 7.20 14.59 17.08
CA LYS A 154 7.27 15.48 15.90
C LYS A 154 6.91 14.76 14.58
N ALA A 155 5.96 13.83 14.65
CA ALA A 155 5.50 13.07 13.49
C ALA A 155 4.83 14.00 12.45
N GLY A 156 5.02 13.70 11.17
CA GLY A 156 4.41 14.42 10.05
C GLY A 156 2.90 14.22 9.95
N LYS A 157 2.30 14.67 8.85
CA LYS A 157 0.85 14.53 8.61
C LYS A 157 0.44 13.09 8.32
N LYS A 158 1.27 12.35 7.61
CA LYS A 158 1.07 10.94 7.28
C LYS A 158 2.09 10.12 8.04
N VAL A 159 1.62 9.31 8.96
CA VAL A 159 2.46 8.50 9.83
C VAL A 159 2.19 7.02 9.56
N LEU A 160 3.24 6.28 9.27
CA LEU A 160 3.22 4.82 9.25
C LEU A 160 3.75 4.32 10.59
N PHE A 161 2.90 3.63 11.35
CA PHE A 161 3.29 3.05 12.63
C PHE A 161 3.41 1.53 12.47
N ALA A 162 4.64 1.04 12.51
CA ALA A 162 4.97 -0.38 12.37
C ALA A 162 5.01 -1.05 13.73
N ILE A 163 4.18 -2.06 13.93
CA ILE A 163 4.05 -2.85 15.17
C ILE A 163 4.25 -4.32 14.88
N GLU A 164 4.68 -5.09 15.87
CA GLU A 164 4.78 -6.54 15.75
C GLU A 164 3.41 -7.18 15.98
N GLU A 165 2.84 -6.96 17.15
CA GLU A 165 1.54 -7.47 17.53
C GLU A 165 0.53 -6.34 17.70
N TYR A 166 -0.71 -6.59 17.29
CA TYR A 166 -1.79 -5.63 17.48
C TYR A 166 -2.25 -5.65 18.95
N ASP A 167 -1.94 -4.60 19.69
CA ASP A 167 -2.55 -4.32 20.98
C ASP A 167 -3.92 -3.65 20.76
N ASP A 168 -4.98 -4.20 21.36
CA ASP A 168 -6.34 -3.66 21.26
C ASP A 168 -6.43 -2.20 21.73
N ASN A 169 -5.68 -1.82 22.75
CA ASN A 169 -5.64 -0.45 23.26
C ASN A 169 -5.01 0.51 22.26
N LEU A 170 -3.89 0.11 21.65
CA LEU A 170 -3.21 0.88 20.63
C LEU A 170 -4.07 1.06 19.39
N VAL A 171 -4.69 -0.04 18.89
CA VAL A 171 -5.56 -0.01 17.72
C VAL A 171 -6.75 0.94 17.95
N ARG A 172 -7.41 0.87 19.09
CA ARG A 172 -8.52 1.77 19.45
C ARG A 172 -8.09 3.22 19.58
N ALA A 173 -6.91 3.48 20.16
CA ALA A 173 -6.37 4.83 20.29
C ALA A 173 -6.00 5.44 18.91
N ALA A 174 -5.47 4.64 18.01
CA ALA A 174 -4.89 5.08 16.74
C ALA A 174 -5.91 5.14 15.57
N SER A 175 -6.91 4.26 15.55
CA SER A 175 -7.80 4.05 14.39
C SER A 175 -8.58 5.29 13.93
N ASN A 176 -8.86 6.22 14.83
CA ASN A 176 -9.62 7.44 14.53
C ASN A 176 -8.73 8.65 14.14
N ILE A 177 -7.41 8.50 14.12
CA ILE A 177 -6.51 9.60 13.77
C ILE A 177 -6.33 9.65 12.25
N PRO A 178 -6.72 10.73 11.56
CA PRO A 178 -6.55 10.86 10.13
C PRO A 178 -5.05 10.93 9.78
N GLY A 179 -4.65 10.16 8.75
CA GLY A 179 -3.26 10.11 8.28
C GLY A 179 -2.35 9.15 9.05
N LEU A 180 -2.84 8.49 10.09
CA LEU A 180 -2.12 7.44 10.78
C LEU A 180 -2.49 6.06 10.22
N PHE A 181 -1.49 5.28 9.85
CA PHE A 181 -1.63 3.92 9.34
C PHE A 181 -0.87 2.96 10.26
N LEU A 182 -1.61 2.04 10.90
CA LEU A 182 -1.03 0.94 11.67
C LEU A 182 -0.81 -0.25 10.74
N VAL A 183 0.41 -0.78 10.72
CA VAL A 183 0.78 -1.93 9.91
C VAL A 183 1.63 -2.88 10.75
N SER A 184 1.38 -4.20 10.61
CA SER A 184 2.31 -5.20 11.15
C SER A 184 3.63 -5.17 10.36
N CYS A 185 4.74 -5.38 11.04
CA CYS A 185 6.07 -5.41 10.43
C CYS A 185 6.18 -6.41 9.29
N ASP A 186 5.45 -7.53 9.36
CA ASP A 186 5.40 -8.55 8.31
C ASP A 186 4.71 -8.08 7.03
N ASN A 187 3.85 -7.06 7.11
CA ASN A 187 3.01 -6.59 6.01
C ASN A 187 3.39 -5.19 5.50
N ILE A 188 4.55 -4.69 5.84
CA ILE A 188 5.00 -3.37 5.39
C ILE A 188 5.23 -3.38 3.87
N SER A 189 4.50 -2.52 3.14
CA SER A 189 4.70 -2.37 1.71
C SER A 189 5.62 -1.18 1.38
N VAL A 190 6.29 -1.26 0.23
CA VAL A 190 7.12 -0.16 -0.30
C VAL A 190 6.28 1.10 -0.50
N TYR A 191 5.03 0.94 -0.96
CA TYR A 191 4.11 2.05 -1.16
C TYR A 191 3.75 2.74 0.16
N ASP A 192 3.50 1.98 1.24
CA ASP A 192 3.10 2.54 2.53
C ASP A 192 4.23 3.36 3.16
N VAL A 193 5.49 2.85 3.09
CA VAL A 193 6.68 3.58 3.55
C VAL A 193 6.90 4.86 2.75
N LEU A 194 6.75 4.82 1.43
CA LEU A 194 6.94 5.97 0.55
C LEU A 194 5.87 7.05 0.78
N ASN A 195 4.61 6.65 0.96
CA ASN A 195 3.48 7.55 1.14
C ASN A 195 3.46 8.22 2.53
N ALA A 196 4.12 7.62 3.52
CA ALA A 196 4.25 8.20 4.85
C ALA A 196 5.27 9.33 4.88
N ASP A 197 4.98 10.41 5.59
CA ASP A 197 5.97 11.47 5.89
C ASP A 197 6.96 10.97 6.94
N THR A 198 6.47 10.30 7.98
CA THR A 198 7.27 9.74 9.07
C THR A 198 6.92 8.27 9.27
N VAL A 199 7.94 7.45 9.43
CA VAL A 199 7.82 6.04 9.80
C VAL A 199 8.20 5.89 11.26
N ILE A 200 7.32 5.31 12.07
CA ILE A 200 7.57 5.01 13.47
C ILE A 200 7.63 3.49 13.62
N THR A 201 8.68 2.99 14.22
CA THR A 201 8.89 1.55 14.46
C THR A 201 9.20 1.33 15.94
N VAL A 202 8.77 0.20 16.49
CA VAL A 202 9.09 -0.19 17.84
C VAL A 202 10.51 -0.78 17.89
N SER A 203 11.22 -0.61 18.98
CA SER A 203 12.67 -0.89 19.08
C SER A 203 13.11 -2.31 18.68
N TYR A 204 12.28 -3.32 18.88
CA TYR A 204 12.59 -4.71 18.49
C TYR A 204 12.13 -5.07 17.08
N THR A 205 11.23 -4.30 16.47
CA THR A 205 10.71 -4.59 15.12
C THR A 205 11.75 -4.38 14.01
N HIS A 206 12.76 -3.53 14.26
CA HIS A 206 13.87 -3.38 13.32
C HIS A 206 14.74 -4.65 13.25
N LEU A 207 14.85 -5.42 14.35
CA LEU A 207 15.56 -6.71 14.39
C LEU A 207 14.80 -7.76 13.56
N ARG A 208 13.47 -7.75 13.60
CA ARG A 208 12.63 -8.68 12.83
C ARG A 208 12.52 -8.32 11.35
N ALA A 209 12.56 -7.05 10.98
CA ALA A 209 12.74 -6.68 9.56
C ALA A 209 14.02 -7.31 8.98
N HIS A 210 15.01 -7.58 9.84
CA HIS A 210 16.22 -8.33 9.52
C HIS A 210 15.92 -9.82 9.26
N GLU A 211 15.02 -10.46 10.01
CA GLU A 211 14.69 -11.89 9.88
C GLU A 211 13.70 -12.15 8.74
N THR A 212 12.62 -11.37 8.62
CA THR A 212 11.62 -11.50 7.54
C THR A 212 12.20 -11.30 6.15
N VAL A 213 13.30 -10.60 6.07
CA VAL A 213 14.05 -10.39 4.82
C VAL A 213 14.90 -11.61 4.47
N LEU A 214 15.35 -12.41 5.43
CA LEU A 214 16.08 -13.67 5.20
C LEU A 214 15.12 -14.81 4.79
N ASP A 215 13.86 -14.77 5.19
CA ASP A 215 12.84 -15.77 4.89
C ASP A 215 12.11 -15.54 3.54
N LEU A 216 12.38 -14.42 2.86
CA LEU A 216 11.87 -14.07 1.54
C LEU A 216 12.83 -14.48 0.41
#